data_aecfc4392795f3cc9a6fd9221488b47f
#
_entry.id   aecfc4392795f3cc9a6fd9221488b47f
#
_cell.length_a   1.000
_cell.length_b   1.000
_cell.length_c   1.000
_cell.angle_alpha   90.00
_cell.angle_beta   90.00
_cell.angle_gamma   90.00
#
_symmetry.space_group_name_H-M   'P 1'
#
loop_
_entity.id
_entity.type
_entity.pdbx_description
1 polymer ?
#
loop_
_entity_poly.entity_id
_entity_poly.type
_entity_poly.pdbx_seq_one_letter_code
_entity_poly.pdbx_strand_id
1 'polypeptide(L)'
;GNLPSGEAYIAPVENGSNGSVVVDGSFGDIGLLGSPIQLTVRDGKLVDIQGQDADKLSVLRESEANATLCELGIGANYAARLRGILLEDEKAYHTIHVAFGTNDDFGGTNKATCHMDGIIKNPTLYLDDVLVMRDGEYLI
;
A
#
# COMPACT_ATOMS: atom_id res chain seq x y z
N GLY A 1 4.28 -11.57 -14.51
CA GLY A 1 4.27 -11.40 -13.07
C GLY A 1 5.64 -11.50 -12.46
N ASN A 2 5.72 -11.10 -11.22
CA ASN A 2 6.95 -11.12 -10.43
C ASN A 2 7.15 -12.48 -9.76
N LEU A 3 8.39 -12.79 -9.39
CA LEU A 3 8.72 -13.94 -8.55
C LEU A 3 9.32 -13.42 -7.23
N PRO A 4 8.84 -13.88 -6.03
CA PRO A 4 7.69 -14.77 -5.88
C PRO A 4 6.38 -14.11 -6.34
N SER A 5 5.34 -14.91 -6.55
CA SER A 5 4.01 -14.43 -6.90
C SER A 5 3.02 -14.63 -5.74
N GLY A 6 1.82 -14.14 -5.86
CA GLY A 6 0.77 -14.35 -4.86
C GLY A 6 0.25 -13.05 -4.25
N GLU A 7 -0.27 -12.17 -5.09
CA GLU A 7 -1.02 -11.01 -4.65
C GLU A 7 -2.24 -10.79 -5.56
N ALA A 8 -3.26 -10.15 -5.00
CA ALA A 8 -4.37 -9.58 -5.76
C ALA A 8 -4.31 -8.06 -5.60
N TYR A 9 -4.37 -7.31 -6.69
CA TYR A 9 -4.28 -5.86 -6.63
C TYR A 9 -5.21 -5.19 -7.64
N ILE A 10 -5.57 -3.95 -7.34
CA ILE A 10 -6.50 -3.14 -8.16
C ILE A 10 -6.12 -1.67 -8.06
N ALA A 11 -6.34 -0.94 -9.15
CA ALA A 11 -6.32 0.52 -9.13
C ALA A 11 -7.63 1.02 -8.53
N PRO A 12 -7.61 1.80 -7.43
CA PRO A 12 -8.83 2.36 -6.85
C PRO A 12 -9.52 3.36 -7.79
N VAL A 13 -10.80 3.60 -7.55
CA VAL A 13 -11.55 4.62 -8.28
C VAL A 13 -10.83 5.98 -8.12
N GLU A 14 -10.61 6.65 -9.24
CA GLU A 14 -9.92 7.94 -9.28
C GLU A 14 -10.60 8.95 -8.33
N ASN A 15 -9.79 9.62 -7.51
CA ASN A 15 -10.23 10.65 -6.56
C ASN A 15 -11.27 10.16 -5.53
N GLY A 16 -11.44 8.85 -5.35
CA GLY A 16 -12.48 8.31 -4.48
C GLY A 16 -12.03 7.89 -3.09
N SER A 17 -10.74 7.80 -2.84
CA SER A 17 -10.22 7.27 -1.57
C SER A 17 -10.14 8.35 -0.50
N ASN A 18 -10.60 8.03 0.71
CA ASN A 18 -10.55 8.92 1.87
C ASN A 18 -10.26 8.13 3.13
N GLY A 19 -9.49 8.70 4.03
CA GLY A 19 -9.24 8.12 5.35
C GLY A 19 -7.78 8.16 5.76
N SER A 20 -7.47 7.39 6.78
CA SER A 20 -6.12 7.26 7.33
C SER A 20 -5.62 5.83 7.16
N VAL A 21 -4.34 5.70 6.89
CA VAL A 21 -3.65 4.42 6.75
C VAL A 21 -2.43 4.43 7.67
N VAL A 22 -2.24 3.36 8.44
CA VAL A 22 -1.04 3.16 9.24
C VAL A 22 -0.23 2.05 8.58
N VAL A 23 0.95 2.41 8.08
CA VAL A 23 1.90 1.48 7.47
C VAL A 23 2.91 1.06 8.54
N ASP A 24 2.97 -0.23 8.83
CA ASP A 24 3.81 -0.77 9.91
C ASP A 24 4.73 -1.91 9.47
N GLY A 25 4.65 -2.33 8.22
CA GLY A 25 5.55 -3.32 7.64
C GLY A 25 6.77 -2.67 6.99
N SER A 26 6.82 -2.66 5.68
CA SER A 26 7.85 -1.95 4.90
C SER A 26 7.22 -0.85 4.06
N PHE A 27 8.03 0.11 3.60
CA PHE A 27 7.53 1.19 2.74
C PHE A 27 8.59 1.54 1.69
N GLY A 28 8.29 1.21 0.44
CA GLY A 28 9.12 1.57 -0.70
C GLY A 28 10.60 1.26 -0.48
N ASP A 29 11.45 2.21 -0.82
CA ASP A 29 12.90 2.08 -0.70
C ASP A 29 13.41 2.18 0.74
N ILE A 30 12.58 2.58 1.70
CA ILE A 30 12.96 2.60 3.11
C ILE A 30 13.18 1.17 3.63
N GLY A 31 12.43 0.19 3.11
CA GLY A 31 12.43 -1.16 3.63
C GLY A 31 11.59 -1.30 4.89
N LEU A 32 11.98 -2.20 5.79
CA LEU A 32 11.28 -2.42 7.05
C LEU A 32 11.29 -1.17 7.93
N LEU A 33 10.12 -0.78 8.43
CA LEU A 33 9.97 0.40 9.27
C LEU A 33 10.29 0.08 10.72
N GLY A 34 11.09 0.95 11.35
CA GLY A 34 11.37 0.88 12.79
C GLY A 34 10.20 1.35 13.64
N SER A 35 9.35 2.22 13.09
CA SER A 35 8.10 2.66 13.70
C SER A 35 7.07 2.95 12.62
N PRO A 36 5.75 2.86 12.95
CA PRO A 36 4.69 3.07 11.97
C PRO A 36 4.67 4.49 11.39
N ILE A 37 4.24 4.58 10.13
CA ILE A 37 3.98 5.85 9.45
C ILE A 37 2.48 5.96 9.24
N GLN A 38 1.89 7.09 9.64
CA GLN A 38 0.48 7.39 9.42
C GLN A 38 0.33 8.30 8.20
N LEU A 39 -0.55 7.90 7.29
CA LEU A 39 -0.84 8.62 6.06
C LEU A 39 -2.31 9.04 6.09
N THR A 40 -2.59 10.29 5.73
CA THR A 40 -3.96 10.78 5.56
C THR A 40 -4.22 11.04 4.08
N VAL A 41 -5.30 10.47 3.57
CA VAL A 41 -5.72 10.55 2.16
C VAL A 41 -7.06 11.27 2.09
N ARG A 42 -7.19 12.22 1.19
CA ARG A 42 -8.43 12.92 0.90
C ARG A 42 -8.61 13.05 -0.60
N ASP A 43 -9.78 12.61 -1.08
CA ASP A 43 -10.13 12.62 -2.50
C ASP A 43 -9.02 12.00 -3.37
N GLY A 44 -8.49 10.86 -2.89
CA GLY A 44 -7.48 10.09 -3.59
C GLY A 44 -6.05 10.62 -3.48
N LYS A 45 -5.81 11.70 -2.73
CA LYS A 45 -4.49 12.32 -2.61
C LYS A 45 -3.97 12.29 -1.19
N LEU A 46 -2.69 12.02 -1.05
CA LEU A 46 -1.99 12.11 0.22
C LEU A 46 -1.91 13.58 0.66
N VAL A 47 -2.47 13.89 1.83
CA VAL A 47 -2.49 15.25 2.37
C VAL A 47 -1.64 15.41 3.63
N ASP A 48 -1.31 14.33 4.33
CA ASP A 48 -0.46 14.37 5.51
C ASP A 48 0.31 13.08 5.70
N ILE A 49 1.53 13.19 6.21
CA ILE A 49 2.42 12.07 6.55
C ILE A 49 2.99 12.33 7.94
N GLN A 50 2.79 11.40 8.87
CA GLN A 50 3.31 11.50 10.24
C GLN A 50 4.08 10.24 10.60
N GLY A 51 5.22 10.40 11.28
CA GLY A 51 6.05 9.32 11.74
C GLY A 51 7.52 9.67 11.72
N GLN A 52 8.34 8.83 12.33
CA GLN A 52 9.77 9.06 12.48
C GLN A 52 10.50 9.17 11.13
N ASP A 53 10.07 8.37 10.14
CA ASP A 53 10.68 8.33 8.81
C ASP A 53 9.89 9.11 7.74
N ALA A 54 8.97 9.98 8.16
CA ALA A 54 8.11 10.73 7.24
C ALA A 54 8.88 11.57 6.22
N ASP A 55 10.04 12.11 6.62
CA ASP A 55 10.91 12.90 5.75
C ASP A 55 11.53 12.10 4.60
N LYS A 56 11.63 10.78 4.74
CA LYS A 56 12.13 9.89 3.69
C LYS A 56 11.13 9.66 2.55
N LEU A 57 9.90 10.13 2.73
CA LEU A 57 8.82 10.01 1.74
C LEU A 57 8.58 11.32 0.97
N SER A 58 9.57 12.20 0.90
CA SER A 58 9.45 13.51 0.24
C SER A 58 9.07 13.39 -1.24
N VAL A 59 9.43 12.29 -1.92
CA VAL A 59 9.06 12.04 -3.32
C VAL A 59 7.53 12.05 -3.50
N LEU A 60 6.77 11.64 -2.50
CA LEU A 60 5.31 11.63 -2.54
C LEU A 60 4.69 13.03 -2.50
N ARG A 61 5.47 14.03 -2.13
CA ARG A 61 5.05 15.44 -2.06
C ARG A 61 5.49 16.27 -3.27
N GLU A 62 6.23 15.67 -4.20
CA GLU A 62 6.80 16.40 -5.35
C GLU A 62 5.76 16.80 -6.39
N SER A 63 4.64 16.05 -6.47
CA SER A 63 3.55 16.34 -7.39
C SER A 63 2.24 15.72 -6.92
N GLU A 64 1.12 16.18 -7.46
CA GLU A 64 -0.17 15.55 -7.21
C GLU A 64 -0.21 14.10 -7.72
N ALA A 65 0.44 13.82 -8.84
CA ALA A 65 0.52 12.48 -9.39
C ALA A 65 1.25 11.53 -8.44
N ASN A 66 2.36 11.96 -7.84
CA ASN A 66 3.10 11.17 -6.86
C ASN A 66 2.30 10.96 -5.56
N ALA A 67 1.47 11.92 -5.19
CA ALA A 67 0.62 11.85 -4.00
C ALA A 67 -0.67 11.04 -4.19
N THR A 68 -0.93 10.56 -5.39
CA THR A 68 -2.16 9.82 -5.71
C THR A 68 -2.09 8.40 -5.15
N LEU A 69 -3.11 8.02 -4.37
CA LEU A 69 -3.32 6.62 -3.98
C LEU A 69 -3.68 5.83 -5.23
N CYS A 70 -2.79 4.95 -5.65
CA CYS A 70 -2.87 4.32 -6.98
C CYS A 70 -3.16 2.83 -6.94
N GLU A 71 -3.00 2.18 -5.78
CA GLU A 71 -3.18 0.74 -5.68
C GLU A 71 -3.66 0.32 -4.29
N LEU A 72 -4.52 -0.68 -4.28
CA LEU A 72 -4.80 -1.52 -3.12
C LEU A 72 -4.45 -2.96 -3.49
N GLY A 73 -3.63 -3.59 -2.69
CA GLY A 73 -3.22 -4.98 -2.91
C GLY A 73 -3.39 -5.83 -1.66
N ILE A 74 -3.53 -7.13 -1.87
CA ILE A 74 -3.72 -8.12 -0.82
C ILE A 74 -2.68 -9.22 -1.02
N GLY A 75 -1.84 -9.45 -0.02
CA GLY A 75 -0.85 -10.52 -0.04
C GLY A 75 -1.51 -11.88 0.16
N ALA A 76 -1.14 -12.86 -0.66
CA ALA A 76 -1.76 -14.18 -0.67
C ALA A 76 -0.75 -15.34 -0.67
N ASN A 77 0.53 -15.07 -0.51
CA ASN A 77 1.57 -16.08 -0.55
C ASN A 77 2.03 -16.48 0.87
N TYR A 78 1.69 -17.70 1.29
CA TYR A 78 2.09 -18.22 2.60
C TYR A 78 3.62 -18.37 2.77
N ALA A 79 4.35 -18.53 1.68
CA ALA A 79 5.80 -18.71 1.71
C ALA A 79 6.57 -17.40 1.74
N ALA A 80 5.93 -16.29 1.36
CA ALA A 80 6.57 -14.97 1.40
C ALA A 80 6.74 -14.46 2.83
N ARG A 81 7.80 -13.73 3.07
CA ARG A 81 8.15 -13.19 4.40
C ARG A 81 8.40 -11.69 4.31
N LEU A 82 8.06 -10.97 5.36
CA LEU A 82 8.41 -9.55 5.50
C LEU A 82 9.89 -9.42 5.84
N ARG A 83 10.68 -8.96 4.88
CA ARG A 83 12.15 -8.85 5.00
C ARG A 83 12.68 -7.47 4.62
N GLY A 84 11.81 -6.54 4.19
CA GLY A 84 12.23 -5.28 3.61
C GLY A 84 12.53 -5.38 2.12
N ILE A 85 12.23 -6.52 1.49
CA ILE A 85 12.32 -6.72 0.04
C ILE A 85 10.92 -6.56 -0.54
N LEU A 86 10.67 -5.45 -1.22
CA LEU A 86 9.33 -5.08 -1.64
C LEU A 86 8.62 -6.16 -2.46
N LEU A 87 9.28 -6.75 -3.45
CA LEU A 87 8.69 -7.76 -4.31
C LEU A 87 8.22 -9.02 -3.56
N GLU A 88 8.78 -9.29 -2.39
CA GLU A 88 8.31 -10.37 -1.50
C GLU A 88 7.28 -9.85 -0.50
N ASP A 89 7.54 -8.71 0.13
CA ASP A 89 6.73 -8.15 1.20
C ASP A 89 5.29 -7.89 0.76
N GLU A 90 5.10 -7.38 -0.45
CA GLU A 90 3.77 -7.07 -1.01
C GLU A 90 2.90 -8.31 -1.24
N LYS A 91 3.51 -9.50 -1.23
CA LYS A 91 2.83 -10.78 -1.47
C LYS A 91 2.63 -11.59 -0.20
N ALA A 92 3.21 -11.15 0.92
CA ALA A 92 3.17 -11.90 2.16
C ALA A 92 1.72 -12.09 2.64
N TYR A 93 1.37 -13.34 2.98
CA TYR A 93 0.10 -13.64 3.62
C TYR A 93 -0.03 -12.84 4.92
N HIS A 94 -1.21 -12.52 5.35
CA HIS A 94 -1.52 -11.68 6.52
C HIS A 94 -1.20 -10.18 6.31
N THR A 95 -1.02 -9.74 5.06
CA THR A 95 -0.77 -8.33 4.76
C THR A 95 -1.71 -7.79 3.70
N ILE A 96 -1.94 -6.49 3.74
CA ILE A 96 -2.39 -5.72 2.59
C ILE A 96 -1.34 -4.65 2.31
N HIS A 97 -1.42 -4.03 1.14
CA HIS A 97 -0.59 -2.87 0.84
C HIS A 97 -1.40 -1.81 0.11
N VAL A 98 -0.96 -0.57 0.29
CA VAL A 98 -1.43 0.57 -0.48
C VAL A 98 -0.23 1.17 -1.19
N ALA A 99 -0.44 1.70 -2.39
CA ALA A 99 0.64 2.37 -3.10
C ALA A 99 0.23 3.75 -3.56
N PHE A 100 1.25 4.59 -3.72
CA PHE A 100 1.12 5.96 -4.21
C PHE A 100 1.97 6.13 -5.45
N GLY A 101 1.42 6.77 -6.48
CA GLY A 101 2.13 7.06 -7.71
C GLY A 101 1.45 6.51 -8.96
N THR A 102 2.24 5.91 -9.85
CA THR A 102 1.76 5.49 -11.17
C THR A 102 0.94 4.20 -11.11
N ASN A 103 -0.12 4.13 -11.92
CA ASN A 103 -0.96 2.93 -12.08
C ASN A 103 -1.49 2.74 -13.50
N ASP A 104 -0.91 3.42 -14.47
CA ASP A 104 -1.41 3.41 -15.84
C ASP A 104 -1.17 2.09 -16.60
N ASP A 105 -0.41 1.18 -16.02
CA ASP A 105 -0.14 -0.14 -16.57
C ASP A 105 -1.04 -1.26 -16.02
N PHE A 106 -1.91 -0.95 -15.04
CA PHE A 106 -2.84 -1.96 -14.49
C PHE A 106 -4.27 -1.42 -14.24
N GLY A 107 -4.74 -0.55 -15.08
CA GLY A 107 -6.14 -0.13 -15.12
C GLY A 107 -6.46 1.25 -14.60
N GLY A 108 -5.46 1.98 -14.09
CA GLY A 108 -5.60 3.38 -13.71
C GLY A 108 -5.19 4.32 -14.83
N THR A 109 -5.30 5.61 -14.56
CA THR A 109 -4.94 6.68 -15.52
C THR A 109 -3.83 7.58 -15.00
N ASN A 110 -3.29 7.29 -13.82
CA ASN A 110 -2.29 8.16 -13.19
C ASN A 110 -0.88 7.81 -13.64
N LYS A 111 -0.17 8.81 -14.14
CA LYS A 111 1.25 8.72 -14.50
C LYS A 111 2.06 9.58 -13.55
N ALA A 112 3.00 8.96 -12.85
CA ALA A 112 3.84 9.61 -11.86
C ALA A 112 5.30 9.19 -12.04
N THR A 113 6.18 9.82 -11.28
CA THR A 113 7.62 9.49 -11.29
C THR A 113 7.98 8.42 -10.28
N CYS A 114 7.00 7.94 -9.51
CA CYS A 114 7.22 6.91 -8.50
C CYS A 114 6.06 5.92 -8.45
N HIS A 115 6.30 4.81 -7.79
CA HIS A 115 5.29 3.84 -7.33
C HIS A 115 5.83 3.27 -6.02
N MET A 116 5.24 3.68 -4.90
CA MET A 116 5.73 3.30 -3.58
C MET A 116 4.67 2.56 -2.79
N ASP A 117 4.95 1.31 -2.44
CA ASP A 117 4.06 0.44 -1.69
C ASP A 117 4.34 0.53 -0.20
N GLY A 118 3.28 0.67 0.59
CA GLY A 118 3.32 0.60 2.03
C GLY A 118 2.59 -0.65 2.52
N ILE A 119 3.30 -1.50 3.26
CA ILE A 119 2.80 -2.80 3.71
C ILE A 119 2.19 -2.66 5.10
N ILE A 120 0.96 -3.16 5.26
CA ILE A 120 0.21 -3.16 6.51
C ILE A 120 0.11 -4.59 7.01
N LYS A 121 0.62 -4.84 8.22
CA LYS A 121 0.61 -6.16 8.85
C LYS A 121 -0.71 -6.42 9.57
N ASN A 122 -1.19 -7.66 9.46
CA ASN A 122 -2.35 -8.16 10.19
C ASN A 122 -3.58 -7.23 10.10
N PRO A 123 -3.99 -6.81 8.89
CA PRO A 123 -5.10 -5.90 8.74
C PRO A 123 -6.45 -6.57 8.96
N THR A 124 -7.47 -5.76 9.20
CA THR A 124 -8.86 -6.15 9.06
C THR A 124 -9.41 -5.48 7.81
N LEU A 125 -9.96 -6.26 6.90
CA LEU A 125 -10.40 -5.78 5.60
C LEU A 125 -11.87 -6.14 5.35
N TYR A 126 -12.63 -5.13 4.98
CA TYR A 126 -14.00 -5.27 4.49
C TYR A 126 -14.02 -4.93 3.00
N LEU A 127 -14.75 -5.72 2.22
CA LEU A 127 -15.14 -5.39 0.85
C LEU A 127 -16.64 -5.14 0.86
N ASP A 128 -17.05 -3.90 0.64
CA ASP A 128 -18.39 -3.40 0.98
C ASP A 128 -18.67 -3.70 2.46
N ASP A 129 -19.74 -4.43 2.77
CA ASP A 129 -20.08 -4.80 4.15
C ASP A 129 -19.63 -6.21 4.54
N VAL A 130 -18.83 -6.87 3.67
CA VAL A 130 -18.36 -8.24 3.89
C VAL A 130 -16.97 -8.22 4.50
N LEU A 131 -16.83 -8.79 5.70
CA LEU A 131 -15.53 -8.99 6.34
C LEU A 131 -14.80 -10.14 5.65
N VAL A 132 -13.70 -9.84 4.96
CA VAL A 132 -12.91 -10.84 4.23
C VAL A 132 -11.61 -11.21 4.93
N MET A 133 -11.10 -10.34 5.79
CA MET A 133 -9.88 -10.59 6.57
C MET A 133 -10.01 -9.95 7.95
N ARG A 134 -9.63 -10.70 8.99
CA ARG A 134 -9.55 -10.20 10.37
C ARG A 134 -8.17 -10.49 10.93
N ASP A 135 -7.49 -9.45 11.42
CA ASP A 135 -6.15 -9.55 11.99
C ASP A 135 -5.19 -10.37 11.09
N GLY A 136 -5.29 -10.16 9.78
CA GLY A 136 -4.45 -10.83 8.79
C GLY A 136 -4.93 -12.22 8.35
N GLU A 137 -6.01 -12.74 8.93
CA GLU A 137 -6.54 -14.06 8.58
C GLU A 137 -7.73 -13.96 7.64
N TYR A 138 -7.68 -14.71 6.53
CA TYR A 138 -8.81 -14.79 5.60
C TYR A 138 -9.99 -15.51 6.23
N LEU A 139 -11.21 -15.01 5.96
CA LEU A 139 -12.47 -15.58 6.42
C LEU A 139 -13.33 -16.13 5.30
N ILE A 140 -12.76 -16.15 4.08
CA ILE A 140 -13.46 -16.65 2.89
C ILE A 140 -12.69 -17.78 2.25
#